data_b12a1d588c881c0b13675ee9b4cf5686
#
_entry.id   b12a1d588c881c0b13675ee9b4cf5686
#
_cell.length_a   1.000
_cell.length_b   1.000
_cell.length_c   1.000
_cell.angle_alpha   90.00
_cell.angle_beta   90.00
_cell.angle_gamma   90.00
#
_symmetry.space_group_name_H-M   'P 1'
#
loop_
_entity.id
_entity.type
_entity.pdbx_description
1 polymer ?
#
loop_
_entity_poly.entity_id
_entity_poly.type
_entity_poly.pdbx_seq_one_letter_code
_entity_poly.pdbx_strand_id
1 'polypeptide(L)'
;MSTFILIHGAWHGGWCWEKVKYILEQNGHIVLAPDLPGHGEDKTPICDISLASYVDCVCDLLDRQQEKVILVGHSLGGLTITQAAEKHPDTIEVLVYLSALLLRNGDSRHSISDSEPSGSMLAEYRELNKKEGYSTVKEQGSEKVFYNDCSDDDILWAKSKLVPQSLQPMDVPMSTSKKNFGSVRRMYIECLQDKAIIPEFQKKMYTELPCEKVITMNTSHSPFLSAPRELANHLIFLSNPTA
;
A
#
# COMPACT_ATOMS: atom_id res chain seq x y z
N MET A 1 -16.60 -5.81 -15.66
CA MET A 1 -16.63 -6.09 -14.19
C MET A 1 -15.28 -6.67 -13.83
N SER A 2 -14.62 -6.13 -12.82
CA SER A 2 -13.29 -6.58 -12.36
C SER A 2 -13.32 -6.77 -10.85
N THR A 3 -12.42 -7.61 -10.33
CA THR A 3 -12.22 -7.76 -8.89
C THR A 3 -11.00 -6.94 -8.47
N PHE A 4 -11.16 -6.06 -7.49
CA PHE A 4 -10.10 -5.31 -6.87
C PHE A 4 -9.79 -5.90 -5.50
N ILE A 5 -8.50 -6.11 -5.22
CA ILE A 5 -8.01 -6.42 -3.87
C ILE A 5 -7.14 -5.24 -3.44
N LEU A 6 -7.56 -4.54 -2.38
CA LEU A 6 -6.99 -3.28 -1.91
C LEU A 6 -6.25 -3.50 -0.59
N ILE A 7 -4.92 -3.41 -0.63
CA ILE A 7 -4.05 -3.69 0.51
C ILE A 7 -3.57 -2.38 1.11
N HIS A 8 -3.87 -2.18 2.40
CA HIS A 8 -3.51 -0.99 3.16
C HIS A 8 -2.01 -0.93 3.50
N GLY A 9 -1.56 0.26 3.90
CA GLY A 9 -0.20 0.52 4.38
C GLY A 9 -0.02 0.27 5.88
N ALA A 10 1.16 0.64 6.38
CA ALA A 10 1.49 0.57 7.81
C ALA A 10 0.51 1.35 8.67
N TRP A 11 0.27 0.90 9.89
CA TRP A 11 -0.62 1.48 10.92
C TRP A 11 -2.10 1.55 10.56
N HIS A 12 -2.48 1.34 9.30
CA HIS A 12 -3.84 1.39 8.79
C HIS A 12 -4.53 0.02 8.87
N GLY A 13 -5.70 -0.09 8.30
CA GLY A 13 -6.47 -1.32 8.09
C GLY A 13 -7.33 -1.19 6.84
N GLY A 14 -8.07 -2.23 6.50
CA GLY A 14 -9.00 -2.24 5.35
C GLY A 14 -10.00 -1.10 5.37
N TRP A 15 -10.31 -0.56 6.54
CA TRP A 15 -11.17 0.59 6.75
C TRP A 15 -10.78 1.82 5.90
N CYS A 16 -9.49 2.03 5.63
CA CYS A 16 -9.06 3.20 4.88
C CYS A 16 -9.60 3.23 3.45
N TRP A 17 -10.00 2.10 2.92
CA TRP A 17 -10.55 1.94 1.58
C TRP A 17 -12.07 2.13 1.47
N GLU A 18 -12.80 2.32 2.58
CA GLU A 18 -14.28 2.33 2.59
C GLU A 18 -14.90 3.24 1.53
N LYS A 19 -14.41 4.48 1.39
CA LYS A 19 -14.93 5.45 0.40
C LYS A 19 -14.65 5.00 -1.04
N VAL A 20 -13.46 4.50 -1.31
CA VAL A 20 -13.04 4.00 -2.63
C VAL A 20 -13.80 2.71 -2.97
N LYS A 21 -13.89 1.79 -2.03
CA LYS A 21 -14.66 0.55 -2.14
C LYS A 21 -16.09 0.84 -2.55
N TYR A 22 -16.79 1.71 -1.82
CA TYR A 22 -18.16 2.11 -2.15
C TYR A 22 -18.29 2.60 -3.60
N ILE A 23 -17.38 3.45 -4.07
CA ILE A 23 -17.43 3.99 -5.43
C ILE A 23 -17.19 2.91 -6.48
N LEU A 24 -16.21 2.03 -6.28
CA LEU A 24 -15.92 0.92 -7.18
C LEU A 24 -17.10 -0.06 -7.28
N GLU A 25 -17.73 -0.39 -6.15
CA GLU A 25 -18.91 -1.27 -6.08
C GLU A 25 -20.11 -0.64 -6.79
N GLN A 26 -20.34 0.68 -6.66
CA GLN A 26 -21.38 1.40 -7.41
C GLN A 26 -21.12 1.40 -8.93
N ASN A 27 -19.89 1.18 -9.37
CA ASN A 27 -19.52 1.01 -10.79
C ASN A 27 -19.51 -0.47 -11.23
N GLY A 28 -20.07 -1.38 -10.41
CA GLY A 28 -20.24 -2.79 -10.76
C GLY A 28 -19.00 -3.65 -10.63
N HIS A 29 -18.03 -3.23 -9.83
CA HIS A 29 -16.83 -4.02 -9.52
C HIS A 29 -17.00 -4.77 -8.19
N ILE A 30 -16.21 -5.84 -8.01
CA ILE A 30 -16.09 -6.55 -6.74
C ILE A 30 -14.87 -5.99 -6.01
N VAL A 31 -14.99 -5.69 -4.71
CA VAL A 31 -13.89 -5.10 -3.94
C VAL A 31 -13.66 -5.83 -2.63
N LEU A 32 -12.44 -6.32 -2.46
CA LEU A 32 -11.95 -6.91 -1.23
C LEU A 32 -10.90 -5.98 -0.61
N ALA A 33 -11.09 -5.57 0.62
CA ALA A 33 -10.16 -4.73 1.37
C ALA A 33 -9.92 -5.36 2.73
N PRO A 34 -9.05 -6.39 2.82
CA PRO A 34 -8.81 -7.10 4.06
C PRO A 34 -8.07 -6.24 5.08
N ASP A 35 -8.26 -6.56 6.35
CA ASP A 35 -7.29 -6.23 7.38
C ASP A 35 -6.13 -7.23 7.31
N LEU A 36 -4.91 -6.74 7.19
CA LEU A 36 -3.72 -7.58 7.31
C LEU A 36 -3.54 -8.00 8.80
N PRO A 37 -2.84 -9.11 9.08
CA PRO A 37 -2.59 -9.55 10.45
C PRO A 37 -2.14 -8.41 11.38
N GLY A 38 -2.83 -8.26 12.52
CA GLY A 38 -2.59 -7.22 13.52
C GLY A 38 -3.11 -5.82 13.18
N HIS A 39 -3.91 -5.67 12.12
CA HIS A 39 -4.47 -4.38 11.69
C HIS A 39 -6.00 -4.40 11.69
N GLY A 40 -6.60 -3.21 11.80
CA GLY A 40 -8.05 -3.08 11.82
C GLY A 40 -8.68 -3.91 12.94
N GLU A 41 -9.55 -4.86 12.56
CA GLU A 41 -10.22 -5.76 13.50
C GLU A 41 -9.43 -7.07 13.76
N ASP A 42 -8.37 -7.36 12.99
CA ASP A 42 -7.51 -8.51 13.24
C ASP A 42 -6.68 -8.32 14.53
N LYS A 43 -6.63 -9.35 15.35
CA LYS A 43 -6.00 -9.31 16.69
C LYS A 43 -4.73 -10.15 16.78
N THR A 44 -4.12 -10.47 15.64
CA THR A 44 -2.84 -11.20 15.60
C THR A 44 -1.78 -10.44 16.42
N PRO A 45 -1.14 -11.09 17.41
CA PRO A 45 -0.10 -10.45 18.22
C PRO A 45 1.08 -9.95 17.37
N ILE A 46 1.68 -8.83 17.79
CA ILE A 46 2.82 -8.20 17.08
C ILE A 46 3.97 -9.19 16.83
N CYS A 47 4.26 -10.09 17.78
CA CYS A 47 5.32 -11.08 17.66
C CYS A 47 5.07 -12.14 16.57
N ASP A 48 3.81 -12.35 16.18
CA ASP A 48 3.40 -13.34 15.18
C ASP A 48 3.25 -12.72 13.77
N ILE A 49 3.43 -11.39 13.66
CA ILE A 49 3.32 -10.66 12.40
C ILE A 49 4.66 -10.70 11.65
N SER A 50 4.59 -11.09 10.38
CA SER A 50 5.71 -11.10 9.46
C SER A 50 5.27 -10.64 8.06
N LEU A 51 6.23 -10.33 7.19
CA LEU A 51 5.91 -10.09 5.78
C LEU A 51 5.25 -11.34 5.16
N ALA A 52 5.71 -12.53 5.55
CA ALA A 52 5.12 -13.78 5.07
C ALA A 52 3.64 -13.90 5.47
N SER A 53 3.27 -13.58 6.72
CA SER A 53 1.87 -13.63 7.15
C SER A 53 0.97 -12.63 6.42
N TYR A 54 1.50 -11.45 6.06
CA TYR A 54 0.79 -10.50 5.19
C TYR A 54 0.58 -11.05 3.78
N VAL A 55 1.64 -11.63 3.22
CA VAL A 55 1.60 -12.24 1.88
C VAL A 55 0.64 -13.41 1.83
N ASP A 56 0.66 -14.29 2.84
CA ASP A 56 -0.24 -15.45 2.91
C ASP A 56 -1.70 -15.00 3.00
N CYS A 57 -2.02 -13.97 3.78
CA CYS A 57 -3.36 -13.37 3.81
C CYS A 57 -3.83 -12.92 2.41
N VAL A 58 -2.95 -12.31 1.61
CA VAL A 58 -3.28 -11.90 0.23
C VAL A 58 -3.37 -13.10 -0.70
N CYS A 59 -2.45 -14.07 -0.59
CA CYS A 59 -2.47 -15.29 -1.41
C CYS A 59 -3.75 -16.11 -1.18
N ASP A 60 -4.23 -16.23 0.05
CA ASP A 60 -5.50 -16.88 0.38
C ASP A 60 -6.71 -16.22 -0.31
N LEU A 61 -6.67 -14.91 -0.54
CA LEU A 61 -7.69 -14.20 -1.30
C LEU A 61 -7.54 -14.45 -2.80
N LEU A 62 -6.31 -14.47 -3.31
CA LEU A 62 -6.02 -14.76 -4.72
C LEU A 62 -6.45 -16.18 -5.11
N ASP A 63 -6.21 -17.16 -4.25
CA ASP A 63 -6.57 -18.58 -4.48
C ASP A 63 -8.09 -18.82 -4.62
N ARG A 64 -8.90 -17.90 -4.06
CA ARG A 64 -10.37 -17.96 -4.15
C ARG A 64 -10.93 -17.30 -5.41
N GLN A 65 -10.09 -16.62 -6.19
CA GLN A 65 -10.55 -15.94 -7.41
C GLN A 65 -10.53 -16.89 -8.61
N GLN A 66 -11.55 -16.82 -9.43
CA GLN A 66 -11.63 -17.57 -10.69
C GLN A 66 -11.07 -16.78 -11.88
N GLU A 67 -11.10 -15.46 -11.78
CA GLU A 67 -10.59 -14.52 -12.78
C GLU A 67 -9.44 -13.72 -12.21
N LYS A 68 -8.60 -13.17 -13.10
CA LYS A 68 -7.50 -12.29 -12.68
C LYS A 68 -8.01 -11.04 -11.98
N VAL A 69 -7.26 -10.59 -11.00
CA VAL A 69 -7.62 -9.43 -10.16
C VAL A 69 -6.71 -8.23 -10.41
N ILE A 70 -7.22 -7.05 -10.08
CA ILE A 70 -6.42 -5.84 -9.91
C ILE A 70 -5.97 -5.81 -8.45
N LEU A 71 -4.67 -5.96 -8.21
CA LEU A 71 -4.10 -5.96 -6.88
C LEU A 71 -3.45 -4.61 -6.58
N VAL A 72 -4.02 -3.87 -5.64
CA VAL A 72 -3.59 -2.51 -5.27
C VAL A 72 -2.90 -2.54 -3.92
N GLY A 73 -1.71 -1.96 -3.83
CA GLY A 73 -0.99 -1.80 -2.56
C GLY A 73 -0.69 -0.34 -2.28
N HIS A 74 -1.09 0.13 -1.11
CA HIS A 74 -0.77 1.46 -0.61
C HIS A 74 0.44 1.41 0.33
N SER A 75 1.36 2.36 0.18
CA SER A 75 2.48 2.54 1.14
C SER A 75 3.26 1.23 1.38
N LEU A 76 3.35 0.75 2.64
CA LEU A 76 3.97 -0.53 3.00
C LEU A 76 3.31 -1.72 2.30
N GLY A 77 2.03 -1.64 1.97
CA GLY A 77 1.29 -2.66 1.23
C GLY A 77 1.93 -3.01 -0.12
N GLY A 78 2.75 -2.12 -0.67
CA GLY A 78 3.55 -2.39 -1.87
C GLY A 78 4.49 -3.59 -1.74
N LEU A 79 5.09 -3.80 -0.55
CA LEU A 79 5.93 -4.97 -0.28
C LEU A 79 5.10 -6.27 -0.32
N THR A 80 3.92 -6.22 0.28
CA THR A 80 2.99 -7.36 0.34
C THR A 80 2.53 -7.78 -1.04
N ILE A 81 2.06 -6.82 -1.88
CA ILE A 81 1.60 -7.15 -3.24
C ILE A 81 2.73 -7.60 -4.14
N THR A 82 3.95 -7.08 -3.95
CA THR A 82 5.16 -7.53 -4.67
C THR A 82 5.43 -9.02 -4.42
N GLN A 83 5.43 -9.44 -3.15
CA GLN A 83 5.70 -10.83 -2.79
C GLN A 83 4.51 -11.76 -3.11
N ALA A 84 3.27 -11.27 -3.04
CA ALA A 84 2.10 -12.01 -3.50
C ALA A 84 2.17 -12.29 -5.01
N ALA A 85 2.58 -11.29 -5.80
CA ALA A 85 2.78 -11.46 -7.24
C ALA A 85 3.94 -12.40 -7.60
N GLU A 86 4.97 -12.50 -6.76
CA GLU A 86 6.00 -13.52 -6.95
C GLU A 86 5.46 -14.95 -6.76
N LYS A 87 4.50 -15.14 -5.82
CA LYS A 87 3.87 -16.44 -5.57
C LYS A 87 2.76 -16.77 -6.58
N HIS A 88 1.94 -15.80 -6.95
CA HIS A 88 0.72 -15.97 -7.76
C HIS A 88 0.66 -15.04 -8.99
N PRO A 89 1.68 -15.05 -9.89
CA PRO A 89 1.73 -14.12 -11.02
C PRO A 89 0.56 -14.28 -12.00
N ASP A 90 0.04 -15.50 -12.13
CA ASP A 90 -0.99 -15.86 -13.11
C ASP A 90 -2.40 -15.41 -12.69
N THR A 91 -2.62 -15.11 -11.42
CA THR A 91 -3.92 -14.67 -10.88
C THR A 91 -4.08 -13.14 -10.84
N ILE A 92 -3.02 -12.41 -11.18
CA ILE A 92 -3.00 -10.95 -11.14
C ILE A 92 -2.97 -10.41 -12.57
N GLU A 93 -3.94 -9.55 -12.91
CA GLU A 93 -3.99 -8.83 -14.19
C GLU A 93 -3.02 -7.64 -14.18
N VAL A 94 -3.05 -6.87 -13.10
CA VAL A 94 -2.19 -5.70 -12.92
C VAL A 94 -1.94 -5.42 -11.45
N LEU A 95 -0.70 -5.04 -11.13
CA LEU A 95 -0.29 -4.47 -9.85
C LEU A 95 -0.41 -2.95 -9.91
N VAL A 96 -1.06 -2.35 -8.93
CA VAL A 96 -1.13 -0.89 -8.78
C VAL A 96 -0.47 -0.48 -7.47
N TYR A 97 0.59 0.30 -7.56
CA TYR A 97 1.31 0.89 -6.43
C TYR A 97 0.78 2.30 -6.20
N LEU A 98 0.03 2.50 -5.12
CA LEU A 98 -0.48 3.80 -4.71
C LEU A 98 0.44 4.41 -3.67
N SER A 99 1.24 5.40 -4.07
CA SER A 99 2.23 6.01 -3.16
C SER A 99 2.95 4.96 -2.30
N ALA A 100 3.45 3.88 -2.94
CA ALA A 100 3.80 2.64 -2.28
C ALA A 100 5.28 2.26 -2.49
N LEU A 101 5.79 1.44 -1.58
CA LEU A 101 7.12 0.87 -1.69
C LEU A 101 7.17 -0.13 -2.85
N LEU A 102 7.97 0.19 -3.86
CA LEU A 102 8.29 -0.66 -5.00
C LEU A 102 9.79 -0.91 -5.00
N LEU A 103 10.21 -2.00 -4.34
CA LEU A 103 11.61 -2.30 -4.07
C LEU A 103 12.16 -3.37 -5.01
N ARG A 104 13.45 -3.26 -5.33
CA ARG A 104 14.16 -4.23 -6.16
C ARG A 104 14.39 -5.54 -5.39
N ASN A 105 14.65 -6.59 -6.13
CA ASN A 105 15.10 -7.85 -5.55
C ASN A 105 16.33 -7.65 -4.67
N GLY A 106 16.30 -8.14 -3.45
CA GLY A 106 17.35 -7.99 -2.44
C GLY A 106 17.25 -6.76 -1.55
N ASP A 107 16.44 -5.75 -1.93
CA ASP A 107 16.21 -4.56 -1.09
C ASP A 107 15.13 -4.83 -0.04
N SER A 108 15.29 -4.24 1.15
CA SER A 108 14.24 -4.13 2.18
C SER A 108 13.96 -2.65 2.46
N ARG A 109 12.84 -2.35 3.14
CA ARG A 109 12.58 -0.95 3.56
C ARG A 109 13.72 -0.41 4.42
N HIS A 110 14.30 -1.24 5.27
CA HIS A 110 15.44 -0.86 6.10
C HIS A 110 16.69 -0.59 5.28
N SER A 111 17.05 -1.49 4.34
CA SER A 111 18.30 -1.36 3.56
C SER A 111 18.32 -0.13 2.65
N ILE A 112 17.15 0.38 2.23
CA ILE A 112 17.05 1.56 1.36
C ILE A 112 16.91 2.88 2.11
N SER A 113 16.82 2.86 3.45
CA SER A 113 16.58 4.06 4.26
C SER A 113 17.65 5.15 4.04
N ASP A 114 18.91 4.76 3.90
CA ASP A 114 20.01 5.69 3.67
C ASP A 114 20.02 6.30 2.25
N SER A 115 19.28 5.68 1.33
CA SER A 115 19.13 6.15 -0.05
C SER A 115 17.86 6.97 -0.29
N GLU A 116 17.02 7.11 0.74
CA GLU A 116 15.81 7.92 0.69
C GLU A 116 16.19 9.40 0.65
N PRO A 117 15.67 10.20 -0.30
CA PRO A 117 15.90 11.62 -0.32
C PRO A 117 15.44 12.30 0.97
N SER A 118 16.11 13.38 1.36
CA SER A 118 15.67 14.18 2.51
C SER A 118 14.30 14.81 2.26
N GLY A 119 13.48 14.92 3.31
CA GLY A 119 12.17 15.59 3.22
C GLY A 119 10.99 14.77 3.72
N SER A 120 11.14 13.45 3.90
CA SER A 120 10.12 12.64 4.59
C SER A 120 9.97 13.11 6.03
N MET A 121 8.74 13.40 6.43
CA MET A 121 8.41 13.74 7.82
C MET A 121 8.19 12.51 8.69
N LEU A 122 8.09 11.33 8.10
CA LEU A 122 7.77 10.10 8.83
C LEU A 122 8.79 9.78 9.93
N ALA A 123 10.08 10.01 9.67
CA ALA A 123 11.14 9.74 10.65
C ALA A 123 11.03 10.60 11.92
N GLU A 124 10.52 11.84 11.81
CA GLU A 124 10.33 12.76 12.94
C GLU A 124 9.18 12.33 13.86
N TYR A 125 8.14 11.75 13.26
CA TYR A 125 6.91 11.43 13.97
C TYR A 125 6.71 9.93 14.27
N ARG A 126 7.56 9.06 13.72
CA ARG A 126 7.52 7.64 14.05
C ARG A 126 8.20 7.36 15.37
N GLU A 127 7.54 6.63 16.24
CA GLU A 127 8.07 6.15 17.52
C GLU A 127 8.34 4.65 17.42
N LEU A 128 9.59 4.27 17.75
CA LEU A 128 10.04 2.87 17.68
C LEU A 128 10.04 2.24 19.06
N ASN A 129 9.30 1.18 19.25
CA ASN A 129 9.44 0.27 20.40
C ASN A 129 10.21 -0.97 19.95
N LYS A 130 11.54 -0.84 19.91
CA LYS A 130 12.44 -1.94 19.48
C LYS A 130 12.36 -3.17 20.39
N LYS A 131 12.04 -2.99 21.67
CA LYS A 131 11.94 -4.08 22.63
C LYS A 131 10.76 -5.00 22.33
N GLU A 132 9.64 -4.42 21.92
CA GLU A 132 8.41 -5.14 21.60
C GLU A 132 8.20 -5.32 20.10
N GLY A 133 9.13 -4.81 19.24
CA GLY A 133 9.15 -5.07 17.82
C GLY A 133 8.10 -4.32 17.00
N TYR A 134 7.62 -3.15 17.44
CA TYR A 134 6.66 -2.36 16.69
C TYR A 134 7.01 -0.87 16.63
N SER A 135 6.28 -0.14 15.79
CA SER A 135 6.28 1.32 15.77
C SER A 135 4.87 1.88 15.80
N THR A 136 4.76 3.11 16.29
CA THR A 136 3.56 3.96 16.25
C THR A 136 3.88 5.29 15.57
N VAL A 137 2.86 6.09 15.29
CA VAL A 137 3.02 7.47 14.84
C VAL A 137 2.44 8.38 15.91
N LYS A 138 3.21 9.40 16.30
CA LYS A 138 2.76 10.42 17.24
C LYS A 138 1.45 11.03 16.76
N GLU A 139 0.53 11.28 17.67
CA GLU A 139 -0.79 11.82 17.34
C GLU A 139 -0.72 13.12 16.50
N GLN A 140 0.20 14.03 16.85
CA GLN A 140 0.43 15.29 16.13
C GLN A 140 1.05 15.09 14.74
N GLY A 141 1.68 13.93 14.50
CA GLY A 141 2.37 13.62 13.25
C GLY A 141 1.47 12.98 12.21
N SER A 142 0.47 12.20 12.61
CA SER A 142 -0.38 11.48 11.67
C SER A 142 -1.08 12.41 10.68
N GLU A 143 -1.63 13.54 11.13
CA GLU A 143 -2.22 14.57 10.29
C GLU A 143 -1.20 15.13 9.29
N LYS A 144 -0.04 15.57 9.78
CA LYS A 144 1.00 16.20 8.95
C LYS A 144 1.63 15.25 7.94
N VAL A 145 1.77 13.97 8.31
CA VAL A 145 2.46 12.96 7.50
C VAL A 145 1.52 12.31 6.49
N PHE A 146 0.30 11.94 6.92
CA PHE A 146 -0.59 11.11 6.12
C PHE A 146 -1.81 11.85 5.56
N TYR A 147 -2.32 12.87 6.27
CA TYR A 147 -3.65 13.43 6.05
C TYR A 147 -3.65 14.94 5.81
N ASN A 148 -2.55 15.53 5.35
CA ASN A 148 -2.37 16.98 5.25
C ASN A 148 -3.27 17.69 4.22
N ASP A 149 -4.09 16.96 3.47
CA ASP A 149 -5.12 17.46 2.54
C ASP A 149 -6.51 16.87 2.82
N CYS A 150 -6.67 16.14 3.92
CA CYS A 150 -7.95 15.55 4.31
C CYS A 150 -8.81 16.55 5.12
N SER A 151 -10.11 16.29 5.20
CA SER A 151 -11.01 17.05 6.08
C SER A 151 -10.74 16.72 7.56
N ASP A 152 -11.08 17.66 8.46
CA ASP A 152 -10.92 17.47 9.90
C ASP A 152 -11.67 16.22 10.41
N ASP A 153 -12.85 15.94 9.87
CA ASP A 153 -13.65 14.76 10.22
C ASP A 153 -12.94 13.47 9.79
N ASP A 154 -12.36 13.43 8.59
CA ASP A 154 -11.60 12.27 8.10
C ASP A 154 -10.33 12.06 8.92
N ILE A 155 -9.62 13.14 9.26
CA ILE A 155 -8.42 13.10 10.10
C ILE A 155 -8.75 12.51 11.47
N LEU A 156 -9.80 13.02 12.10
CA LEU A 156 -10.21 12.57 13.44
C LEU A 156 -10.62 11.09 13.43
N TRP A 157 -11.41 10.71 12.42
CA TRP A 157 -11.84 9.33 12.23
C TRP A 157 -10.66 8.39 11.97
N ALA A 158 -9.76 8.73 11.04
CA ALA A 158 -8.61 7.91 10.70
C ALA A 158 -7.64 7.75 11.90
N LYS A 159 -7.36 8.84 12.64
CA LYS A 159 -6.53 8.79 13.85
C LYS A 159 -7.07 7.80 14.88
N SER A 160 -8.40 7.70 15.04
CA SER A 160 -9.03 6.76 15.97
C SER A 160 -8.87 5.28 15.58
N LYS A 161 -8.46 5.00 14.34
CA LYS A 161 -8.34 3.66 13.77
C LYS A 161 -6.89 3.17 13.65
N LEU A 162 -5.89 4.05 13.82
CA LEU A 162 -4.50 3.65 13.69
C LEU A 162 -4.09 2.66 14.78
N VAL A 163 -3.30 1.66 14.38
CA VAL A 163 -2.79 0.60 15.27
C VAL A 163 -1.25 0.51 15.18
N PRO A 164 -0.56 -0.11 16.14
CA PRO A 164 0.88 -0.36 16.04
C PRO A 164 1.24 -1.20 14.81
N GLN A 165 2.36 -0.87 14.17
CA GLN A 165 2.93 -1.61 13.03
C GLN A 165 4.12 -2.44 13.47
N SER A 166 4.09 -3.76 13.23
CA SER A 166 5.26 -4.64 13.41
C SER A 166 6.45 -4.16 12.55
N LEU A 167 7.66 -4.22 13.10
CA LEU A 167 8.89 -3.85 12.38
C LEU A 167 9.34 -4.94 11.40
N GLN A 168 9.02 -6.21 11.69
CA GLN A 168 9.51 -7.36 10.93
C GLN A 168 9.23 -7.28 9.42
N PRO A 169 8.04 -6.88 8.95
CA PRO A 169 7.79 -6.79 7.50
C PRO A 169 8.69 -5.79 6.76
N MET A 170 9.25 -4.80 7.48
CA MET A 170 10.12 -3.77 6.89
C MET A 170 11.58 -4.22 6.73
N ASP A 171 11.99 -5.24 7.49
CA ASP A 171 13.38 -5.71 7.53
C ASP A 171 13.64 -6.82 6.52
N VAL A 172 12.60 -7.45 5.97
CA VAL A 172 12.72 -8.58 5.04
C VAL A 172 13.08 -8.08 3.64
N PRO A 173 14.19 -8.57 3.05
CA PRO A 173 14.52 -8.27 1.67
C PRO A 173 13.48 -8.86 0.70
N MET A 174 13.16 -8.10 -0.36
CA MET A 174 12.33 -8.60 -1.44
C MET A 174 13.01 -9.76 -2.15
N SER A 175 12.25 -10.82 -2.42
CA SER A 175 12.70 -11.97 -3.21
C SER A 175 11.81 -12.07 -4.44
N THR A 176 12.29 -11.57 -5.58
CA THR A 176 11.51 -11.48 -6.81
C THR A 176 12.29 -12.00 -8.01
N SER A 177 11.57 -12.54 -8.98
CA SER A 177 12.12 -13.05 -10.23
C SER A 177 11.50 -12.34 -11.45
N LYS A 178 12.23 -12.36 -12.57
CA LYS A 178 11.71 -11.86 -13.86
C LYS A 178 10.56 -12.70 -14.39
N LYS A 179 10.54 -14.00 -14.04
CA LYS A 179 9.54 -14.95 -14.51
C LYS A 179 8.18 -14.75 -13.85
N ASN A 180 8.17 -14.45 -12.55
CA ASN A 180 6.97 -14.32 -11.75
C ASN A 180 6.59 -12.84 -11.59
N PHE A 181 6.98 -12.17 -10.51
CA PHE A 181 6.71 -10.74 -10.31
C PHE A 181 7.05 -9.88 -11.54
N GLY A 182 8.19 -10.16 -12.18
CA GLY A 182 8.66 -9.43 -13.36
C GLY A 182 7.76 -9.55 -14.59
N SER A 183 6.92 -10.58 -14.69
CA SER A 183 5.97 -10.78 -15.80
C SER A 183 4.64 -10.07 -15.61
N VAL A 184 4.31 -9.64 -14.38
CA VAL A 184 3.04 -8.97 -14.10
C VAL A 184 3.13 -7.48 -14.46
N ARG A 185 2.12 -6.98 -15.16
CA ARG A 185 1.98 -5.55 -15.49
C ARG A 185 1.97 -4.72 -14.20
N ARG A 186 2.68 -3.59 -14.20
CA ARG A 186 2.78 -2.69 -13.04
C ARG A 186 2.42 -1.27 -13.40
N MET A 187 1.62 -0.65 -12.57
CA MET A 187 1.22 0.75 -12.64
C MET A 187 1.59 1.45 -11.33
N TYR A 188 1.86 2.74 -11.41
CA TYR A 188 2.13 3.55 -10.22
C TYR A 188 1.20 4.76 -10.20
N ILE A 189 0.62 5.05 -9.03
CA ILE A 189 -0.10 6.29 -8.76
C ILE A 189 0.75 7.06 -7.75
N GLU A 190 1.36 8.16 -8.20
CA GLU A 190 2.16 9.03 -7.35
C GLU A 190 1.32 10.15 -6.72
N CYS A 191 1.64 10.51 -5.48
CA CYS A 191 0.99 11.56 -4.73
C CYS A 191 1.97 12.71 -4.51
N LEU A 192 1.70 13.89 -5.10
CA LEU A 192 2.66 15.01 -5.13
C LEU A 192 2.83 15.74 -3.80
N GLN A 193 1.86 15.63 -2.88
CA GLN A 193 1.91 16.27 -1.56
C GLN A 193 2.24 15.29 -0.44
N ASP A 194 2.69 14.07 -0.80
CA ASP A 194 3.04 13.02 0.15
C ASP A 194 4.24 13.44 1.03
N LYS A 195 4.08 13.31 2.35
CA LYS A 195 5.11 13.60 3.37
C LYS A 195 5.64 12.33 4.04
N ALA A 196 5.06 11.17 3.75
CA ALA A 196 5.52 9.86 4.22
C ALA A 196 6.52 9.24 3.24
N ILE A 197 6.10 9.05 1.98
CA ILE A 197 6.95 8.62 0.86
C ILE A 197 6.97 9.77 -0.14
N ILE A 198 7.94 10.67 0.01
CA ILE A 198 8.01 11.91 -0.78
C ILE A 198 8.06 11.65 -2.30
N PRO A 199 7.57 12.56 -3.14
CA PRO A 199 7.49 12.38 -4.60
C PRO A 199 8.82 11.98 -5.24
N GLU A 200 9.94 12.54 -4.79
CA GLU A 200 11.28 12.23 -5.30
C GLU A 200 11.64 10.74 -5.05
N PHE A 201 11.21 10.20 -3.91
CA PHE A 201 11.45 8.79 -3.60
C PHE A 201 10.50 7.87 -4.36
N GLN A 202 9.23 8.25 -4.51
CA GLN A 202 8.28 7.55 -5.38
C GLN A 202 8.86 7.46 -6.80
N LYS A 203 9.30 8.60 -7.36
CA LYS A 203 9.89 8.68 -8.69
C LYS A 203 11.12 7.80 -8.84
N LYS A 204 12.03 7.79 -7.85
CA LYS A 204 13.18 6.90 -7.85
C LYS A 204 12.76 5.45 -7.99
N MET A 205 11.81 4.97 -7.17
CA MET A 205 11.36 3.58 -7.15
C MET A 205 10.76 3.15 -8.50
N TYR A 206 9.80 3.90 -9.05
CA TYR A 206 9.19 3.51 -10.33
C TYR A 206 10.08 3.76 -11.56
N THR A 207 11.19 4.48 -11.40
CA THR A 207 12.23 4.60 -12.44
C THR A 207 13.20 3.42 -12.40
N GLU A 208 13.59 2.97 -11.21
CA GLU A 208 14.47 1.80 -11.01
C GLU A 208 13.76 0.47 -11.32
N LEU A 209 12.45 0.38 -11.04
CA LEU A 209 11.57 -0.71 -11.45
C LEU A 209 10.44 -0.16 -12.33
N PRO A 210 10.67 -0.04 -13.65
CA PRO A 210 9.75 0.64 -14.55
C PRO A 210 8.32 0.09 -14.49
N CYS A 211 7.36 0.99 -14.37
CA CYS A 211 5.94 0.74 -14.47
C CYS A 211 5.47 1.04 -15.90
N GLU A 212 4.46 0.32 -16.37
CA GLU A 212 3.88 0.53 -17.69
C GLU A 212 3.23 1.92 -17.80
N LYS A 213 2.65 2.38 -16.69
CA LYS A 213 2.05 3.71 -16.61
C LYS A 213 2.27 4.30 -15.21
N VAL A 214 2.49 5.62 -15.18
CA VAL A 214 2.51 6.42 -13.95
C VAL A 214 1.39 7.45 -14.06
N ILE A 215 0.54 7.52 -13.04
CA ILE A 215 -0.52 8.52 -12.89
C ILE A 215 -0.13 9.42 -11.73
N THR A 216 -0.37 10.71 -11.89
CA THR A 216 -0.05 11.74 -10.87
C THR A 216 -1.33 12.24 -10.23
N MET A 217 -1.40 12.20 -8.90
CA MET A 217 -2.46 12.84 -8.10
C MET A 217 -1.87 13.98 -7.26
N ASN A 218 -2.55 15.12 -7.24
CA ASN A 218 -2.13 16.25 -6.41
C ASN A 218 -2.69 16.12 -4.99
N THR A 219 -2.35 15.03 -4.31
CA THR A 219 -2.87 14.65 -3.00
C THR A 219 -1.75 14.35 -2.00
N SER A 220 -2.10 14.25 -0.71
CA SER A 220 -1.26 13.72 0.34
C SER A 220 -1.04 12.21 0.21
N HIS A 221 -0.47 11.60 1.25
CA HIS A 221 -0.26 10.15 1.35
C HIS A 221 -1.56 9.32 1.33
N SER A 222 -2.72 9.94 1.58
CA SER A 222 -4.00 9.23 1.79
C SER A 222 -5.11 9.64 0.82
N PRO A 223 -4.92 9.51 -0.51
CA PRO A 223 -5.92 9.89 -1.51
C PRO A 223 -7.23 9.11 -1.41
N PHE A 224 -7.23 7.95 -0.76
CA PHE A 224 -8.43 7.18 -0.46
C PHE A 224 -9.39 7.91 0.50
N LEU A 225 -8.92 8.89 1.27
CA LEU A 225 -9.73 9.78 2.10
C LEU A 225 -9.98 11.13 1.43
N SER A 226 -8.92 11.80 0.95
CA SER A 226 -9.00 13.19 0.46
C SER A 226 -9.59 13.29 -0.95
N ALA A 227 -9.35 12.30 -1.83
CA ALA A 227 -9.78 12.31 -3.22
C ALA A 227 -10.31 10.93 -3.69
N PRO A 228 -11.26 10.28 -2.94
CA PRO A 228 -11.66 8.90 -3.20
C PRO A 228 -12.28 8.69 -4.58
N ARG A 229 -13.00 9.67 -5.12
CA ARG A 229 -13.63 9.59 -6.46
C ARG A 229 -12.57 9.64 -7.57
N GLU A 230 -11.59 10.52 -7.45
CA GLU A 230 -10.49 10.63 -8.41
C GLU A 230 -9.67 9.34 -8.41
N LEU A 231 -9.31 8.84 -7.22
CA LEU A 231 -8.60 7.57 -7.08
C LEU A 231 -9.38 6.40 -7.67
N ALA A 232 -10.67 6.27 -7.38
CA ALA A 232 -11.51 5.22 -7.93
C ALA A 232 -11.57 5.27 -9.47
N ASN A 233 -11.68 6.46 -10.06
CA ASN A 233 -11.67 6.64 -11.51
C ASN A 233 -10.34 6.19 -12.12
N HIS A 234 -9.19 6.51 -11.49
CA HIS A 234 -7.89 6.02 -11.93
C HIS A 234 -7.78 4.50 -11.84
N LEU A 235 -8.26 3.88 -10.76
CA LEU A 235 -8.26 2.43 -10.61
C LEU A 235 -9.12 1.75 -11.69
N ILE A 236 -10.32 2.28 -11.97
CA ILE A 236 -11.19 1.79 -13.05
C ILE A 236 -10.49 1.93 -14.41
N PHE A 237 -9.84 3.08 -14.67
CA PHE A 237 -9.09 3.28 -15.91
C PHE A 237 -7.96 2.24 -16.04
N LEU A 238 -7.15 2.04 -15.00
CA LEU A 238 -6.03 1.10 -14.99
C LEU A 238 -6.46 -0.38 -15.05
N SER A 239 -7.73 -0.69 -14.75
CA SER A 239 -8.28 -2.04 -14.87
C SER A 239 -8.58 -2.44 -16.33
N ASN A 240 -8.52 -1.50 -17.27
CA ASN A 240 -8.74 -1.79 -18.68
C ASN A 240 -7.44 -2.32 -19.32
N PRO A 241 -7.49 -3.44 -20.06
CA PRO A 241 -6.30 -4.02 -20.69
C PRO A 241 -5.60 -3.11 -21.69
N THR A 242 -6.30 -2.09 -22.18
CA THR A 242 -5.82 -1.12 -23.20
C THR A 242 -5.44 0.25 -22.62
N ALA A 243 -5.39 0.36 -21.28
CA ALA A 243 -5.11 1.62 -20.59
C ALA A 243 -3.64 2.06 -20.67
#